data_0f8c16b5038300eee30bc5a3b5e1f916
#
_entry.id   0f8c16b5038300eee30bc5a3b5e1f916
#
_cell.length_a   1.000
_cell.length_b   1.000
_cell.length_c   1.000
_cell.angle_alpha   90.00
_cell.angle_beta   90.00
_cell.angle_gamma   90.00
#
_symmetry.space_group_name_H-M   'P 1'
#
loop_
_entity.id
_entity.type
_entity.pdbx_description
1 polymer ?
#
loop_
_entity_poly.entity_id
_entity_poly.type
_entity_poly.pdbx_seq_one_letter_code
_entity_poly.pdbx_strand_id
1 'polypeptide(L)'
;LEESAQLDGAGYTTIFLKIYSPLCKPVYATVALFVAVGQWNSWFDAMLYNRMNSNLTTLQYELMKLLSSVTNQGTSVEAMKNAAGSVTPTSVRAAATIITMLPIICIYPFLQKYFVAGLTLGGVKE
;
A
#
# COMPACT_ATOMS: atom_id res chain seq x y z
N LEU A 1 25.96 -10.30 -21.03
CA LEU A 1 25.38 -11.47 -20.34
C LEU A 1 24.48 -12.30 -21.25
N GLU A 2 23.58 -11.66 -22.03
CA GLU A 2 22.67 -12.35 -22.95
C GLU A 2 23.45 -13.02 -24.08
N GLU A 3 24.32 -12.27 -24.76
CA GLU A 3 25.14 -12.77 -25.86
C GLU A 3 26.05 -13.94 -25.42
N SER A 4 26.64 -13.84 -24.24
CA SER A 4 27.46 -14.90 -23.66
C SER A 4 26.63 -16.18 -23.42
N ALA A 5 25.42 -16.04 -22.87
CA ALA A 5 24.53 -17.16 -22.62
C ALA A 5 24.01 -17.81 -23.93
N GLN A 6 23.83 -17.01 -25.00
CA GLN A 6 23.47 -17.53 -26.33
C GLN A 6 24.62 -18.31 -26.96
N LEU A 7 25.87 -17.85 -26.80
CA LEU A 7 27.04 -18.58 -27.24
C LEU A 7 27.19 -19.92 -26.52
N ASP A 8 26.80 -20.00 -25.26
CA ASP A 8 26.76 -21.24 -24.45
C ASP A 8 25.54 -22.13 -24.83
N GLY A 9 24.76 -21.78 -25.83
CA GLY A 9 23.61 -22.57 -26.31
C GLY A 9 22.35 -22.46 -25.46
N ALA A 10 22.23 -21.45 -24.59
CA ALA A 10 21.04 -21.23 -23.79
C ALA A 10 19.88 -20.71 -24.62
N GLY A 11 18.72 -21.37 -24.55
CA GLY A 11 17.49 -20.88 -25.16
C GLY A 11 16.92 -19.65 -24.45
N TYR A 12 16.11 -18.83 -25.15
CA TYR A 12 15.52 -17.60 -24.63
C TYR A 12 14.75 -17.76 -23.32
N THR A 13 14.06 -18.87 -23.14
CA THR A 13 13.35 -19.19 -21.88
C THR A 13 14.30 -19.39 -20.72
N THR A 14 15.45 -20.01 -20.95
CA THR A 14 16.49 -20.24 -19.94
C THR A 14 17.15 -18.92 -19.55
N ILE A 15 17.45 -18.08 -20.51
CA ILE A 15 18.01 -16.72 -20.30
C ILE A 15 17.04 -15.89 -19.46
N PHE A 16 15.75 -15.90 -19.81
CA PHE A 16 14.73 -15.15 -19.09
C PHE A 16 14.61 -15.62 -17.62
N LEU A 17 14.47 -16.92 -17.41
CA LEU A 17 14.23 -17.47 -16.06
C LEU A 17 15.48 -17.44 -15.16
N LYS A 18 16.67 -17.72 -15.72
CA LYS A 18 17.89 -17.84 -14.93
C LYS A 18 18.73 -16.56 -14.84
N ILE A 19 18.60 -15.65 -15.80
CA ILE A 19 19.39 -14.42 -15.84
C ILE A 19 18.52 -13.21 -15.55
N TYR A 20 17.51 -12.94 -16.38
CA TYR A 20 16.70 -11.73 -16.24
C TYR A 20 15.80 -11.72 -15.00
N SER A 21 15.09 -12.81 -14.75
CA SER A 21 14.17 -12.89 -13.61
C SER A 21 14.85 -12.65 -12.25
N PRO A 22 16.00 -13.25 -11.92
CA PRO A 22 16.69 -12.95 -10.68
C PRO A 22 17.28 -11.53 -10.61
N LEU A 23 17.72 -10.96 -11.75
CA LEU A 23 18.17 -9.56 -11.79
C LEU A 23 17.03 -8.58 -11.55
N CYS A 24 15.82 -8.91 -12.01
CA CYS A 24 14.63 -8.06 -11.88
C CYS A 24 13.93 -8.18 -10.51
N LYS A 25 14.41 -9.00 -9.58
CA LYS A 25 13.81 -9.13 -8.23
C LYS A 25 13.54 -7.80 -7.52
N PRO A 26 14.45 -6.80 -7.54
CA PRO A 26 14.18 -5.51 -6.91
C PRO A 26 13.02 -4.75 -7.57
N VAL A 27 12.90 -4.85 -8.89
CA VAL A 27 11.81 -4.23 -9.65
C VAL A 27 10.47 -4.88 -9.31
N TYR A 28 10.45 -6.22 -9.23
CA TYR A 28 9.24 -6.94 -8.82
C TYR A 28 8.80 -6.56 -7.40
N ALA A 29 9.75 -6.43 -6.46
CA ALA A 29 9.45 -5.98 -5.10
C ALA A 29 8.86 -4.56 -5.08
N THR A 30 9.38 -3.66 -5.90
CA THR A 30 8.88 -2.28 -6.03
C THR A 30 7.47 -2.24 -6.58
N VAL A 31 7.22 -2.95 -7.68
CA VAL A 31 5.89 -3.01 -8.29
C VAL A 31 4.88 -3.65 -7.35
N ALA A 32 5.27 -4.74 -6.68
CA ALA A 32 4.43 -5.40 -5.69
C ALA A 32 4.06 -4.46 -4.54
N LEU A 33 4.99 -3.63 -4.07
CA LEU A 33 4.72 -2.61 -3.06
C LEU A 33 3.68 -1.60 -3.53
N PHE A 34 3.87 -1.01 -4.71
CA PHE A 34 2.93 -0.01 -5.23
C PHE A 34 1.52 -0.58 -5.41
N VAL A 35 1.43 -1.81 -5.93
CA VAL A 35 0.14 -2.49 -6.07
C VAL A 35 -0.48 -2.79 -4.71
N ALA A 36 0.29 -3.29 -3.75
CA ALA A 36 -0.20 -3.61 -2.41
C ALA A 36 -0.70 -2.37 -1.67
N VAL A 37 0.05 -1.26 -1.72
CA VAL A 37 -0.36 0.02 -1.10
C VAL A 37 -1.58 0.59 -1.83
N GLY A 38 -1.63 0.51 -3.15
CA GLY A 38 -2.80 0.91 -3.94
C GLY A 38 -4.06 0.14 -3.54
N GLN A 39 -3.97 -1.17 -3.43
CA GLN A 39 -5.08 -2.03 -3.00
C GLN A 39 -5.46 -1.82 -1.53
N TRP A 40 -4.47 -1.57 -0.66
CA TRP A 40 -4.74 -1.21 0.74
C TRP A 40 -5.60 0.04 0.85
N ASN A 41 -5.31 1.07 0.03
CA ASN A 41 -6.04 2.33 0.02
C ASN A 41 -7.35 2.29 -0.79
N SER A 42 -7.68 1.18 -1.45
CA SER A 42 -8.90 1.04 -2.26
C SER A 42 -10.12 0.86 -1.35
N TRP A 43 -10.87 1.93 -1.18
CA TRP A 43 -12.17 1.94 -0.49
C TRP A 43 -13.35 1.92 -1.47
N PHE A 44 -13.13 2.39 -2.69
CA PHE A 44 -14.17 2.57 -3.68
C PHE A 44 -14.77 1.26 -4.16
N ASP A 45 -13.94 0.26 -4.42
CA ASP A 45 -14.39 -1.06 -4.85
C ASP A 45 -15.23 -1.74 -3.77
N ALA A 46 -14.82 -1.61 -2.51
CA ALA A 46 -15.59 -2.12 -1.37
C ALA A 46 -16.94 -1.40 -1.22
N MET A 47 -16.97 -0.09 -1.46
CA MET A 47 -18.20 0.70 -1.47
C MET A 47 -19.14 0.28 -2.60
N LEU A 48 -18.60 0.01 -3.79
CA LEU A 48 -19.42 -0.29 -4.97
C LEU A 48 -20.00 -1.70 -4.93
N TYR A 49 -19.17 -2.70 -4.61
CA TYR A 49 -19.54 -4.12 -4.70
C TYR A 49 -20.09 -4.71 -3.40
N ASN A 50 -19.63 -4.22 -2.23
CA ASN A 50 -19.98 -4.81 -0.94
C ASN A 50 -20.96 -3.97 -0.10
N ARG A 51 -21.61 -2.98 -0.71
CA ARG A 51 -22.52 -2.06 0.00
C ARG A 51 -23.64 -2.76 0.76
N MET A 52 -24.11 -3.91 0.29
CA MET A 52 -25.20 -4.68 0.88
C MET A 52 -24.73 -5.69 1.95
N ASN A 53 -23.42 -5.98 2.04
CA ASN A 53 -22.89 -7.01 2.91
C ASN A 53 -21.94 -6.39 3.94
N SER A 54 -22.46 -6.06 5.12
CA SER A 54 -21.71 -5.41 6.20
C SER A 54 -20.56 -6.27 6.76
N ASN A 55 -20.55 -7.58 6.49
CA ASN A 55 -19.51 -8.48 6.97
C ASN A 55 -18.28 -8.55 6.04
N LEU A 56 -18.35 -7.97 4.84
CA LEU A 56 -17.30 -8.01 3.82
C LEU A 56 -16.80 -6.60 3.51
N THR A 57 -16.53 -5.80 4.54
CA THR A 57 -16.05 -4.43 4.39
C THR A 57 -14.53 -4.37 4.57
N THR A 58 -13.87 -3.47 3.85
CA THR A 58 -12.46 -3.18 4.07
C THR A 58 -12.30 -2.12 5.17
N LEU A 59 -11.16 -2.18 5.89
CA LEU A 59 -10.84 -1.20 6.92
C LEU A 59 -10.91 0.24 6.38
N GLN A 60 -10.41 0.44 5.16
CA GLN A 60 -10.40 1.75 4.51
C GLN A 60 -11.81 2.27 4.21
N TYR A 61 -12.74 1.40 3.84
CA TYR A 61 -14.14 1.77 3.63
C TYR A 61 -14.85 2.15 4.94
N GLU A 62 -14.62 1.39 6.02
CA GLU A 62 -15.18 1.73 7.34
C GLU A 62 -14.63 3.05 7.87
N LEU A 63 -13.33 3.31 7.67
CA LEU A 63 -12.73 4.59 8.02
C LEU A 63 -13.32 5.74 7.22
N MET A 64 -13.57 5.55 5.93
CA MET A 64 -14.23 6.57 5.09
C MET A 64 -15.64 6.88 5.56
N LYS A 65 -16.41 5.87 5.98
CA LYS A 65 -17.74 6.07 6.60
C LYS A 65 -17.65 6.86 7.90
N LEU A 66 -16.71 6.50 8.78
CA LEU A 66 -16.49 7.22 10.04
C LEU A 66 -16.13 8.69 9.79
N LEU A 67 -15.20 8.95 8.86
CA LEU A 67 -14.82 10.31 8.50
C LEU A 67 -15.96 11.13 7.94
N SER A 68 -16.79 10.55 7.09
CA SER A 68 -17.96 11.22 6.52
C SER A 68 -19.04 11.49 7.58
N SER A 69 -19.30 10.56 8.49
CA SER A 69 -20.27 10.75 9.58
C SER A 69 -19.84 11.87 10.53
N VAL A 70 -18.55 11.92 10.87
CA VAL A 70 -17.97 12.95 11.74
C VAL A 70 -17.99 14.32 11.06
N THR A 71 -17.77 14.39 9.74
CA THR A 71 -17.85 15.65 8.99
C THR A 71 -19.29 16.19 8.94
N ASN A 72 -20.28 15.32 8.78
CA ASN A 72 -21.69 15.72 8.75
C ASN A 72 -22.22 16.15 10.13
N GLN A 73 -21.70 15.57 11.23
CA GLN A 73 -22.07 15.97 12.60
C GLN A 73 -21.36 17.25 13.06
N GLY A 74 -20.17 17.53 12.54
CA GLY A 74 -19.38 18.72 12.91
C GLY A 74 -19.93 20.05 12.39
N THR A 75 -20.94 20.04 11.52
CA THR A 75 -21.61 21.26 11.01
C THR A 75 -22.76 21.75 11.91
N SER A 76 -23.20 20.96 12.88
CA SER A 76 -24.20 21.42 13.84
C SER A 76 -23.51 22.09 15.04
N VAL A 77 -23.76 23.37 15.20
CA VAL A 77 -23.22 24.23 16.29
C VAL A 77 -23.59 23.69 17.69
N GLU A 78 -24.63 22.88 17.79
CA GLU A 78 -25.08 22.24 19.04
C GLU A 78 -24.16 21.08 19.49
N ALA A 79 -23.53 20.36 18.56
CA ALA A 79 -22.56 19.31 18.88
C ALA A 79 -21.27 19.87 19.53
N MET A 80 -20.92 21.11 19.22
CA MET A 80 -19.77 21.79 19.78
C MET A 80 -19.97 22.21 21.25
N LYS A 81 -21.19 22.49 21.67
CA LYS A 81 -21.49 22.91 23.06
C LYS A 81 -21.50 21.76 24.06
N ASN A 82 -21.76 20.54 23.63
CA ASN A 82 -21.78 19.35 24.51
C ASN A 82 -20.46 18.59 24.55
N ALA A 83 -19.41 19.11 23.91
CA ALA A 83 -18.12 18.43 23.68
C ALA A 83 -17.13 18.53 24.84
N ALA A 84 -17.51 19.00 26.00
CA ALA A 84 -16.64 19.02 27.19
C ALA A 84 -16.40 17.61 27.80
N GLY A 85 -16.17 16.62 26.97
CA GLY A 85 -15.92 15.23 27.32
C GLY A 85 -16.07 14.24 26.16
N SER A 86 -16.47 14.72 24.99
CA SER A 86 -16.71 13.90 23.81
C SER A 86 -15.52 13.89 22.85
N VAL A 87 -15.35 12.77 22.17
CA VAL A 87 -14.32 12.54 21.15
C VAL A 87 -14.50 13.57 20.03
N THR A 88 -13.52 14.43 19.83
CA THR A 88 -13.58 15.48 18.79
C THR A 88 -13.40 14.86 17.38
N PRO A 89 -14.00 15.46 16.34
CA PRO A 89 -13.78 15.04 14.94
C PRO A 89 -12.31 14.94 14.55
N THR A 90 -11.49 15.84 15.12
CA THR A 90 -10.05 15.86 14.87
C THR A 90 -9.32 14.66 15.48
N SER A 91 -9.69 14.25 16.70
CA SER A 91 -9.08 13.08 17.34
C SER A 91 -9.45 11.77 16.64
N VAL A 92 -10.69 11.65 16.12
CA VAL A 92 -11.10 10.49 15.29
C VAL A 92 -10.28 10.42 14.00
N ARG A 93 -10.08 11.55 13.31
CA ARG A 93 -9.24 11.62 12.11
C ARG A 93 -7.80 11.23 12.40
N ALA A 94 -7.23 11.75 13.48
CA ALA A 94 -5.85 11.43 13.87
C ALA A 94 -5.68 9.93 14.17
N ALA A 95 -6.58 9.35 14.95
CA ALA A 95 -6.59 7.92 15.25
C ALA A 95 -6.75 7.06 13.98
N ALA A 96 -7.67 7.43 13.11
CA ALA A 96 -7.89 6.76 11.83
C ALA A 96 -6.64 6.77 10.94
N THR A 97 -5.94 7.91 10.86
CA THR A 97 -4.70 8.05 10.10
C THR A 97 -3.59 7.13 10.65
N ILE A 98 -3.43 7.07 11.96
CA ILE A 98 -2.44 6.20 12.60
C ILE A 98 -2.74 4.73 12.30
N ILE A 99 -3.99 4.29 12.44
CA ILE A 99 -4.41 2.90 12.19
C ILE A 99 -4.16 2.50 10.74
N THR A 100 -4.44 3.38 9.78
CA THR A 100 -4.21 3.09 8.35
C THR A 100 -2.74 3.10 7.95
N MET A 101 -1.91 3.90 8.60
CA MET A 101 -0.47 3.96 8.32
C MET A 101 0.31 2.79 8.93
N LEU A 102 -0.17 2.23 10.03
CA LEU A 102 0.57 1.24 10.82
C LEU A 102 0.98 0.00 9.99
N PRO A 103 0.09 -0.65 9.21
CA PRO A 103 0.47 -1.78 8.38
C PRO A 103 1.50 -1.42 7.30
N ILE A 104 1.40 -0.24 6.71
CA ILE A 104 2.32 0.24 5.67
C ILE A 104 3.72 0.44 6.28
N ILE A 105 3.79 1.07 7.45
CA ILE A 105 5.05 1.29 8.18
C ILE A 105 5.71 -0.04 8.57
N CYS A 106 4.93 -1.05 8.97
CA CYS A 106 5.46 -2.37 9.30
C CYS A 106 6.03 -3.11 8.08
N ILE A 107 5.46 -2.93 6.90
CA ILE A 107 5.91 -3.59 5.66
C ILE A 107 7.14 -2.88 5.07
N TYR A 108 7.29 -1.56 5.28
CA TYR A 108 8.35 -0.76 4.69
C TYR A 108 9.78 -1.28 4.96
N PRO A 109 10.19 -1.68 6.19
CA PRO A 109 11.54 -2.17 6.46
C PRO A 109 11.89 -3.45 5.68
N PHE A 110 10.90 -4.32 5.44
CA PHE A 110 11.10 -5.54 4.65
C PHE A 110 11.41 -5.20 3.20
N LEU A 111 10.75 -4.20 2.65
CA LEU A 111 10.90 -3.78 1.27
C LEU A 111 12.15 -2.92 1.05
N GLN A 112 12.54 -2.12 2.03
CA GLN A 112 13.75 -1.30 1.99
C GLN A 112 15.00 -2.15 1.71
N LYS A 113 15.08 -3.35 2.28
CA LYS A 113 16.17 -4.29 2.03
C LYS A 113 16.34 -4.65 0.54
N TYR A 114 15.23 -4.82 -0.17
CA TYR A 114 15.24 -5.14 -1.59
C TYR A 114 15.54 -3.90 -2.46
N PHE A 115 15.09 -2.72 -2.04
CA PHE A 115 15.39 -1.46 -2.71
C PHE A 115 16.88 -1.14 -2.69
N VAL A 116 17.52 -1.23 -1.52
CA VAL A 116 18.95 -0.94 -1.36
C VAL A 116 19.80 -1.93 -2.18
N ALA A 117 19.46 -3.22 -2.15
CA ALA A 117 20.15 -4.22 -2.94
C ALA A 117 20.03 -3.99 -4.46
N GLY A 118 18.89 -3.46 -4.92
CA GLY A 118 18.66 -3.16 -6.35
C GLY A 118 19.42 -1.94 -6.86
N LEU A 119 19.52 -0.90 -6.04
CA LEU A 119 20.24 0.33 -6.39
C LEU A 119 21.77 0.12 -6.46
N THR A 120 22.31 -0.72 -5.61
CA THR A 120 23.75 -1.01 -5.59
C THR A 120 24.21 -1.85 -6.80
N LEU A 121 23.35 -2.74 -7.32
CA LEU A 121 23.65 -3.52 -8.51
C LEU A 121 23.62 -2.70 -9.82
N GLY A 122 22.87 -1.59 -9.85
CA GLY A 122 22.79 -0.70 -11.01
C GLY A 122 23.79 0.45 -10.97
N GLY A 123 24.41 0.72 -9.84
CA GLY A 123 25.29 1.89 -9.61
C GLY A 123 26.79 1.61 -9.72
N VAL A 124 27.20 0.37 -9.78
CA VAL A 124 28.62 0.04 -9.96
C VAL A 124 28.91 -0.12 -11.46
N LYS A 125 29.17 1.00 -12.09
CA LYS A 125 29.82 1.10 -13.38
C LYS A 125 31.13 1.84 -13.15
N GLU A 126 32.14 1.12 -12.74
CA GLU A 126 33.53 1.45 -13.02
C GLU A 126 34.10 0.38 -13.97
#